data_8309ba3b046e40aedc051ceb4478af24
#
_entry.id   8309ba3b046e40aedc051ceb4478af24
#
_cell.length_a   1.000
_cell.length_b   1.000
_cell.length_c   1.000
_cell.angle_alpha   90.00
_cell.angle_beta   90.00
_cell.angle_gamma   90.00
#
_symmetry.space_group_name_H-M   'P 1'
#
loop_
_entity.id
_entity.type
_entity.pdbx_description
1 polymer ?
#
loop_
_entity_poly.entity_id
_entity_poly.type
_entity_poly.pdbx_seq_one_letter_code
_entity_poly.pdbx_strand_id
1 'polypeptide(L)'
;MKLFNSLTRQVEEFVPIADKKVGMYTCGPTVYDYVTIGNWRTYTLGDLVYRSLKYFGYDVDYVMNITDVGHLTGDNEGDADTGEDRLEKAAKREGKTAWDVAEYYTKDFLSNFDKLNLGHPKVWCKATDHIKEQIELVGEIEK
;
A
#
# COMPACT_ATOMS: atom_id res chain seq x y z
N MET A 1 22.51 -10.70 1.36
CA MET A 1 21.53 -10.13 2.33
C MET A 1 20.53 -11.20 2.70
N LYS A 2 20.17 -11.31 3.98
CA LYS A 2 19.20 -12.35 4.41
C LYS A 2 17.88 -11.69 4.78
N LEU A 3 16.77 -12.31 4.34
CA LEU A 3 15.40 -11.88 4.65
C LEU A 3 14.59 -13.06 5.18
N PHE A 4 13.60 -12.75 6.03
CA PHE A 4 12.63 -13.75 6.44
C PHE A 4 11.63 -14.00 5.31
N ASN A 5 11.53 -15.25 4.87
CA ASN A 5 10.57 -15.67 3.87
C ASN A 5 9.35 -16.29 4.57
N SER A 6 8.18 -15.64 4.44
CA SER A 6 6.95 -16.12 5.06
C SER A 6 6.44 -17.43 4.47
N LEU A 7 6.77 -17.75 3.22
CA LEU A 7 6.38 -19.00 2.58
C LEU A 7 7.10 -20.20 3.18
N THR A 8 8.42 -20.10 3.37
CA THR A 8 9.25 -21.16 3.96
C THR A 8 9.37 -21.05 5.48
N ARG A 9 8.97 -19.89 6.07
CA ARG A 9 9.12 -19.53 7.49
C ARG A 9 10.57 -19.59 7.98
N GLN A 10 11.50 -19.25 7.11
CA GLN A 10 12.94 -19.25 7.40
C GLN A 10 13.60 -17.93 7.01
N VAL A 11 14.73 -17.65 7.62
CA VAL A 11 15.61 -16.55 7.18
C VAL A 11 16.54 -17.10 6.12
N GLU A 12 16.38 -16.61 4.91
CA GLU A 12 17.08 -17.12 3.72
C GLU A 12 17.94 -16.05 3.07
N GLU A 13 18.92 -16.47 2.29
CA GLU A 13 19.67 -15.59 1.42
C GLU A 13 18.73 -15.02 0.34
N PHE A 14 18.70 -13.69 0.21
CA PHE A 14 17.91 -13.05 -0.82
C PHE A 14 18.60 -13.23 -2.19
N VAL A 15 17.90 -13.87 -3.11
CA VAL A 15 18.32 -14.07 -4.50
C VAL A 15 17.32 -13.38 -5.41
N PRO A 16 17.72 -12.35 -6.18
CA PRO A 16 16.82 -11.69 -7.12
C PRO A 16 16.50 -12.59 -8.32
N ILE A 17 15.31 -12.41 -8.91
CA ILE A 17 14.88 -13.15 -10.11
C ILE A 17 15.75 -12.75 -11.33
N ALA A 18 16.10 -11.47 -11.43
CA ALA A 18 16.99 -10.95 -12.46
C ALA A 18 18.21 -10.33 -11.81
N ASP A 19 19.39 -10.46 -12.46
CA ASP A 19 20.64 -9.97 -11.88
C ASP A 19 20.54 -8.50 -11.52
N LYS A 20 20.80 -8.20 -10.24
CA LYS A 20 20.77 -6.86 -9.63
C LYS A 20 19.48 -6.07 -9.77
N LYS A 21 18.38 -6.67 -10.27
CA LYS A 21 17.08 -6.01 -10.39
C LYS A 21 16.09 -6.61 -9.40
N VAL A 22 15.39 -5.75 -8.67
CA VAL A 22 14.41 -6.15 -7.65
C VAL A 22 13.12 -5.39 -7.85
N GLY A 23 12.02 -6.10 -8.11
CA GLY A 23 10.69 -5.56 -7.96
C GLY A 23 10.30 -5.60 -6.46
N MET A 24 9.94 -4.46 -5.90
CA MET A 24 9.50 -4.34 -4.52
C MET A 24 8.11 -3.73 -4.47
N TYR A 25 7.19 -4.41 -3.80
CA TYR A 25 5.86 -3.89 -3.52
C TYR A 25 5.63 -3.84 -2.02
N THR A 26 5.08 -2.72 -1.54
CA THR A 26 4.60 -2.61 -0.15
C THR A 26 3.17 -2.11 -0.13
N CYS A 27 2.38 -2.62 0.82
CA CYS A 27 1.06 -2.06 1.08
C CYS A 27 1.18 -0.62 1.55
N GLY A 28 0.39 0.25 0.94
CA GLY A 28 0.24 1.64 1.31
C GLY A 28 -1.04 1.90 2.12
N PRO A 29 -1.42 3.16 2.29
CA PRO A 29 -2.56 3.56 3.10
C PRO A 29 -3.89 3.27 2.41
N THR A 30 -4.93 3.10 3.24
CA THR A 30 -6.30 3.35 2.86
C THR A 30 -6.67 4.75 3.35
N VAL A 31 -7.01 5.62 2.40
CA VAL A 31 -7.06 7.07 2.66
C VAL A 31 -8.44 7.56 3.10
N TYR A 32 -8.96 7.02 4.19
CA TYR A 32 -10.22 7.43 4.84
C TYR A 32 -10.02 8.12 6.19
N ASP A 33 -8.81 8.05 6.77
CA ASP A 33 -8.46 8.66 8.05
C ASP A 33 -6.94 8.83 8.14
N TYR A 34 -6.46 9.51 9.20
CA TYR A 34 -5.04 9.67 9.48
C TYR A 34 -4.36 8.34 9.71
N VAL A 35 -3.16 8.24 9.18
CA VAL A 35 -2.31 7.04 9.36
C VAL A 35 -1.87 6.92 10.82
N THR A 36 -2.12 5.75 11.40
CA THR A 36 -1.71 5.46 12.77
C THR A 36 -0.20 5.21 12.88
N ILE A 37 0.34 5.31 14.10
CA ILE A 37 1.76 5.02 14.35
C ILE A 37 2.13 3.56 14.01
N GLY A 38 1.18 2.63 14.14
CA GLY A 38 1.37 1.24 13.75
C GLY A 38 1.58 1.09 12.23
N ASN A 39 0.81 1.81 11.43
CA ASN A 39 0.98 1.84 9.98
C ASN A 39 2.31 2.53 9.59
N TRP A 40 2.67 3.65 10.23
CA TRP A 40 3.96 4.31 10.00
C TRP A 40 5.15 3.38 10.28
N ARG A 41 5.07 2.53 11.30
CA ARG A 41 6.08 1.49 11.55
C ARG A 41 6.21 0.54 10.35
N THR A 42 5.08 0.14 9.75
CA THR A 42 5.10 -0.75 8.56
C THR A 42 5.76 -0.07 7.36
N TYR A 43 5.45 1.21 7.10
CA TYR A 43 6.07 1.96 6.00
C TYR A 43 7.56 2.18 6.24
N THR A 44 7.96 2.45 7.49
CA THR A 44 9.38 2.56 7.87
C THR A 44 10.12 1.24 7.66
N LEU A 45 9.49 0.08 7.95
CA LEU A 45 10.08 -1.23 7.65
C LEU A 45 10.28 -1.41 6.15
N GLY A 46 9.30 -1.02 5.34
CA GLY A 46 9.41 -1.03 3.87
C GLY A 46 10.59 -0.19 3.39
N ASP A 47 10.74 1.04 3.93
CA ASP A 47 11.86 1.91 3.61
C ASP A 47 13.23 1.31 4.01
N LEU A 48 13.31 0.68 5.17
CA LEU A 48 14.54 0.00 5.59
C LEU A 48 14.93 -1.11 4.62
N VAL A 49 13.98 -1.90 4.14
CA VAL A 49 14.24 -2.93 3.13
C VAL A 49 14.68 -2.29 1.81
N TYR A 50 13.96 -1.28 1.34
CA TYR A 50 14.29 -0.53 0.12
C TYR A 50 15.71 0.04 0.17
N ARG A 51 16.05 0.77 1.24
CA ARG A 51 17.40 1.35 1.43
C ARG A 51 18.47 0.29 1.53
N SER A 52 18.18 -0.83 2.20
CA SER A 52 19.13 -1.96 2.30
C SER A 52 19.41 -2.57 0.95
N LEU A 53 18.38 -2.82 0.14
CA LEU A 53 18.54 -3.34 -1.22
C LEU A 53 19.42 -2.37 -2.07
N LYS A 54 19.14 -1.08 -2.02
CA LYS A 54 19.96 -0.07 -2.71
C LYS A 54 21.41 -0.03 -2.21
N TYR A 55 21.61 -0.14 -0.90
CA TYR A 55 22.94 -0.18 -0.30
C TYR A 55 23.75 -1.38 -0.80
N PHE A 56 23.11 -2.54 -0.99
CA PHE A 56 23.74 -3.72 -1.57
C PHE A 56 23.87 -3.69 -3.10
N GLY A 57 23.57 -2.56 -3.74
CA GLY A 57 23.78 -2.33 -5.17
C GLY A 57 22.70 -2.90 -6.08
N TYR A 58 21.50 -3.18 -5.55
CA TYR A 58 20.36 -3.55 -6.38
C TYR A 58 19.68 -2.33 -6.99
N ASP A 59 19.23 -2.48 -8.21
CA ASP A 59 18.27 -1.57 -8.86
C ASP A 59 16.87 -1.98 -8.45
N VAL A 60 16.15 -1.09 -7.75
CA VAL A 60 14.89 -1.42 -7.10
C VAL A 60 13.73 -0.67 -7.76
N ASP A 61 12.85 -1.42 -8.41
CA ASP A 61 11.57 -0.94 -8.89
C ASP A 61 10.54 -1.01 -7.74
N TYR A 62 10.47 0.07 -6.96
CA TYR A 62 9.62 0.16 -5.79
C TYR A 62 8.24 0.72 -6.13
N VAL A 63 7.20 0.01 -5.75
CA VAL A 63 5.78 0.37 -5.93
C VAL A 63 5.05 0.31 -4.59
N MET A 64 4.20 1.29 -4.34
CA MET A 64 3.29 1.31 -3.19
C MET A 64 1.88 1.70 -3.65
N ASN A 65 0.86 0.98 -3.19
CA ASN A 65 -0.52 1.36 -3.50
C ASN A 65 -1.02 2.51 -2.62
N ILE A 66 -2.07 3.17 -3.10
CA ILE A 66 -2.96 4.03 -2.32
C ILE A 66 -4.37 3.53 -2.58
N THR A 67 -5.04 3.05 -1.53
CA THR A 67 -6.43 2.57 -1.64
C THR A 67 -7.35 3.77 -1.42
N ASP A 68 -7.73 4.40 -2.52
CA ASP A 68 -8.58 5.59 -2.58
C ASP A 68 -10.01 5.29 -3.02
N VAL A 69 -10.33 4.02 -3.29
CA VAL A 69 -11.66 3.49 -3.60
C VAL A 69 -11.74 2.03 -3.19
N GLY A 70 -12.93 1.55 -2.91
CA GLY A 70 -13.21 0.15 -2.59
C GLY A 70 -14.10 0.03 -1.36
N HIS A 71 -14.85 -1.07 -1.27
CA HIS A 71 -15.68 -1.38 -0.12
C HIS A 71 -14.81 -1.94 1.01
N LEU A 72 -14.63 -1.13 2.06
CA LEU A 72 -13.76 -1.44 3.19
C LEU A 72 -14.61 -1.62 4.45
N THR A 73 -14.95 -2.85 4.76
CA THR A 73 -15.58 -3.21 6.04
C THR A 73 -14.56 -3.32 7.17
N GLY A 74 -15.03 -3.22 8.42
CA GLY A 74 -14.16 -3.34 9.59
C GLY A 74 -13.69 -4.79 9.80
N ASP A 75 -12.40 -4.99 10.11
CA ASP A 75 -11.80 -6.31 10.34
C ASP A 75 -12.42 -7.10 11.50
N ASN A 76 -13.29 -6.47 12.33
CA ASN A 76 -13.92 -7.06 13.50
C ASN A 76 -15.42 -7.33 13.34
N GLU A 77 -16.02 -6.97 12.22
CA GLU A 77 -17.43 -7.24 11.95
C GLU A 77 -17.47 -8.44 11.01
N GLY A 78 -17.87 -9.59 11.55
CA GLY A 78 -17.76 -10.93 10.95
C GLY A 78 -18.54 -11.17 9.65
N ASP A 79 -18.87 -10.13 8.91
CA ASP A 79 -19.52 -10.23 7.61
C ASP A 79 -19.03 -9.12 6.69
N ALA A 80 -18.20 -9.47 5.72
CA ALA A 80 -17.61 -8.53 4.76
C ALA A 80 -18.67 -7.83 3.89
N ASP A 81 -19.86 -8.40 3.79
CA ASP A 81 -20.94 -7.90 2.90
C ASP A 81 -21.92 -6.94 3.58
N THR A 82 -21.89 -6.81 4.92
CA THR A 82 -22.90 -6.01 5.68
C THR A 82 -22.33 -4.75 6.33
N GLY A 83 -21.01 -4.56 6.32
CA GLY A 83 -20.35 -3.39 6.92
C GLY A 83 -20.48 -2.12 6.06
N GLU A 84 -20.73 -0.97 6.69
CA GLU A 84 -20.69 0.33 6.01
C GLU A 84 -19.27 0.64 5.54
N ASP A 85 -19.11 1.07 4.28
CA ASP A 85 -17.82 1.47 3.71
C ASP A 85 -17.15 2.57 4.55
N ARG A 86 -15.89 2.36 4.94
CA ARG A 86 -15.14 3.29 5.80
C ARG A 86 -14.94 4.66 5.17
N LEU A 87 -14.77 4.70 3.86
CA LEU A 87 -14.60 5.96 3.12
C LEU A 87 -15.91 6.75 3.07
N GLU A 88 -17.06 6.06 2.83
CA GLU A 88 -18.37 6.69 2.88
C GLU A 88 -18.72 7.16 4.29
N LYS A 89 -18.39 6.38 5.32
CA LYS A 89 -18.57 6.77 6.71
C LYS A 89 -17.77 8.01 7.08
N ALA A 90 -16.51 8.09 6.63
CA ALA A 90 -15.68 9.27 6.81
C ALA A 90 -16.25 10.48 6.07
N ALA A 91 -16.73 10.30 4.84
CA ALA A 91 -17.36 11.35 4.05
C ALA A 91 -18.62 11.92 4.74
N LYS A 92 -19.50 11.07 5.25
CA LYS A 92 -20.68 11.47 6.04
C LYS A 92 -20.29 12.21 7.33
N ARG A 93 -19.29 11.70 8.06
CA ARG A 93 -18.76 12.34 9.29
C ARG A 93 -18.25 13.74 9.04
N GLU A 94 -17.58 13.96 7.90
CA GLU A 94 -16.94 15.23 7.57
C GLU A 94 -17.81 16.18 6.70
N GLY A 95 -18.97 15.69 6.26
CA GLY A 95 -19.84 16.48 5.36
C GLY A 95 -19.21 16.73 4.00
N LYS A 96 -18.38 15.81 3.52
CA LYS A 96 -17.64 15.88 2.25
C LYS A 96 -18.02 14.72 1.33
N THR A 97 -17.55 14.77 0.09
CA THR A 97 -17.62 13.60 -0.79
C THR A 97 -16.52 12.59 -0.44
N ALA A 98 -16.71 11.32 -0.80
CA ALA A 98 -15.67 10.30 -0.63
C ALA A 98 -14.36 10.68 -1.35
N TRP A 99 -14.46 11.33 -2.50
CA TRP A 99 -13.32 11.81 -3.27
C TRP A 99 -12.54 12.90 -2.54
N ASP A 100 -13.24 13.88 -1.95
CA ASP A 100 -12.60 14.95 -1.16
C ASP A 100 -11.86 14.39 0.06
N VAL A 101 -12.46 13.39 0.71
CA VAL A 101 -11.85 12.68 1.85
C VAL A 101 -10.59 11.96 1.40
N ALA A 102 -10.68 11.15 0.33
CA ALA A 102 -9.54 10.40 -0.19
C ALA A 102 -8.39 11.34 -0.63
N GLU A 103 -8.72 12.45 -1.29
CA GLU A 103 -7.71 13.44 -1.70
C GLU A 103 -7.03 14.09 -0.49
N TYR A 104 -7.81 14.48 0.52
CA TYR A 104 -7.29 15.11 1.74
C TYR A 104 -6.31 14.20 2.47
N TYR A 105 -6.72 12.96 2.77
CA TYR A 105 -5.86 12.01 3.51
C TYR A 105 -4.69 11.51 2.67
N THR A 106 -4.81 11.45 1.35
CA THR A 106 -3.67 11.19 0.45
C THR A 106 -2.61 12.29 0.58
N LYS A 107 -3.02 13.56 0.56
CA LYS A 107 -2.09 14.70 0.72
C LYS A 107 -1.42 14.70 2.10
N ASP A 108 -2.19 14.43 3.15
CA ASP A 108 -1.65 14.31 4.51
C ASP A 108 -0.63 13.18 4.61
N PHE A 109 -0.97 12.00 4.08
CA PHE A 109 -0.05 10.85 4.05
C PHE A 109 1.26 11.19 3.35
N LEU A 110 1.21 11.74 2.13
CA LEU A 110 2.41 12.07 1.36
C LEU A 110 3.27 13.11 2.08
N SER A 111 2.64 14.15 2.66
CA SER A 111 3.36 15.16 3.45
C SER A 111 4.08 14.56 4.67
N ASN A 112 3.45 13.61 5.36
CA ASN A 112 4.06 12.97 6.51
C ASN A 112 5.12 11.93 6.10
N PHE A 113 4.96 11.29 4.94
CA PHE A 113 5.94 10.40 4.34
C PHE A 113 7.26 11.16 4.08
N ASP A 114 7.15 12.39 3.55
CA ASP A 114 8.30 13.29 3.35
C ASP A 114 8.96 13.71 4.67
N LYS A 115 8.15 14.10 5.67
CA LYS A 115 8.67 14.51 6.99
C LYS A 115 9.42 13.39 7.70
N LEU A 116 9.01 12.14 7.48
CA LEU A 116 9.71 10.95 7.99
C LEU A 116 10.93 10.57 7.13
N ASN A 117 11.20 11.32 6.06
CA ASN A 117 12.32 11.06 5.14
C ASN A 117 12.33 9.62 4.59
N LEU A 118 11.16 9.08 4.30
CA LEU A 118 11.03 7.75 3.71
C LEU A 118 11.34 7.80 2.21
N GLY A 119 11.96 6.74 1.69
CA GLY A 119 12.29 6.63 0.27
C GLY A 119 11.04 6.49 -0.59
N HIS A 120 10.85 7.41 -1.53
CA HIS A 120 9.69 7.40 -2.40
C HIS A 120 9.66 6.17 -3.31
N PRO A 121 8.52 5.51 -3.43
CA PRO A 121 8.32 4.53 -4.49
C PRO A 121 8.42 5.22 -5.86
N LYS A 122 8.83 4.46 -6.86
CA LYS A 122 8.84 4.88 -8.27
C LYS A 122 7.42 5.13 -8.78
N VAL A 123 6.46 4.35 -8.25
CA VAL A 123 5.05 4.45 -8.60
C VAL A 123 4.20 4.44 -7.34
N TRP A 124 3.37 5.47 -7.20
CA TRP A 124 2.22 5.49 -6.30
C TRP A 124 1.01 4.94 -7.07
N CYS A 125 0.63 3.71 -6.80
CA CYS A 125 -0.43 3.00 -7.51
C CYS A 125 -1.78 3.26 -6.83
N LYS A 126 -2.54 4.25 -7.32
CA LYS A 126 -3.90 4.49 -6.84
C LYS A 126 -4.85 3.44 -7.40
N ALA A 127 -5.78 2.96 -6.57
CA ALA A 127 -6.78 1.97 -7.00
C ALA A 127 -7.67 2.53 -8.12
N THR A 128 -8.06 3.80 -8.04
CA THR A 128 -8.87 4.48 -9.06
C THR A 128 -8.20 4.59 -10.43
N ASP A 129 -6.87 4.66 -10.48
CA ASP A 129 -6.13 4.75 -11.74
C ASP A 129 -6.05 3.41 -12.50
N HIS A 130 -6.47 2.29 -11.87
CA HIS A 130 -6.30 0.92 -12.38
C HIS A 130 -7.61 0.11 -12.43
N ILE A 131 -8.77 0.77 -12.45
CA ILE A 131 -10.09 0.10 -12.48
C ILE A 131 -10.23 -0.82 -13.71
N LYS A 132 -9.74 -0.36 -14.86
CA LYS A 132 -9.81 -1.13 -16.10
C LYS A 132 -9.01 -2.42 -16.00
N GLU A 133 -7.78 -2.35 -15.54
CA GLU A 133 -6.89 -3.50 -15.38
C GLU A 133 -7.44 -4.49 -14.32
N GLN A 134 -8.07 -3.96 -13.26
CA GLN A 134 -8.73 -4.80 -12.25
C GLN A 134 -9.91 -5.57 -12.85
N ILE A 135 -10.76 -4.92 -13.66
CA ILE A 135 -11.88 -5.57 -14.35
C ILE A 135 -11.37 -6.64 -15.34
N GLU A 136 -10.32 -6.32 -16.10
CA GLU A 136 -9.72 -7.28 -17.04
C GLU A 136 -9.17 -8.50 -16.29
N LEU A 137 -8.46 -8.30 -15.17
CA LEU A 137 -7.91 -9.38 -14.36
C LEU A 137 -9.02 -10.28 -13.77
N VAL A 138 -10.08 -9.69 -13.21
CA VAL A 138 -11.24 -10.45 -12.71
C VAL A 138 -11.86 -11.27 -13.83
N GLY A 139 -12.08 -10.69 -15.00
CA GLY A 139 -12.62 -11.41 -16.17
C GLY A 139 -11.71 -12.54 -16.68
N GLU A 140 -10.40 -12.50 -16.44
CA GLU A 140 -9.50 -13.64 -16.73
C GLU A 140 -9.62 -14.75 -15.67
N ILE A 141 -9.84 -14.39 -14.40
CA ILE A 141 -10.01 -15.36 -13.31
C ILE A 141 -11.33 -16.13 -13.41
N GLU A 142 -12.37 -15.49 -13.94
CA GLU A 142 -13.70 -16.08 -14.11
C GLU A 142 -13.81 -17.07 -15.28
N LYS A 143 -12.80 -17.17 -16.15
CA LYS A 143 -12.73 -18.12 -17.28
C LYS A 143 -12.27 -19.50 -16.85
#